data_eff928a1b7a9297981bee0cada665ae0
#
_entry.id   eff928a1b7a9297981bee0cada665ae0
#
_cell.length_a   1.000
_cell.length_b   1.000
_cell.length_c   1.000
_cell.angle_alpha   90.00
_cell.angle_beta   90.00
_cell.angle_gamma   90.00
#
_symmetry.space_group_name_H-M   'P 1'
#
loop_
_entity.id
_entity.type
_entity.pdbx_description
1 polymer ?
#
loop_
_entity_poly.entity_id
_entity_poly.type
_entity_poly.pdbx_seq_one_letter_code
_entity_poly.pdbx_strand_id
1 'polypeptide(L)'
;MYRRNISHILFPVACLIGLFVVYQAWFKPTYLSTTPPAPAQPDVIAEDSQAVPPNRHQDGSPGPGSKQTRLIDSSVVPQTVHHELLETIRDEIERGNLKAAESKLVDLPTVIVDDSAARPYLSVLWNNLGIQQEKYGGTAASINAFKKAASFDAKNPVVQLNLAHAYWELRDPAMTQEFLEQLAVLAPNEPFPHLALAEFFQERDQLGEAANHLDQAVAHAGKDPAVQSYLRTVSAKVRGTEKSEERLISRNSMHFTVKFDGEADQTIWATVLEILEEAYGEIGQKFGYFPSKTIVVVLHAKSTFQSATGSPMWADGLFDPVLGRIHVPAQDALADRVWLTRVLRHEFVHALLHDRFGPAGSAIPTWLNEGLAMELSGDRWSDLDQLMKQGFTLIPLTALEGGWGGLSGDAAVVAYLEANSAVHYLIDQFGMYRVQELLAHLKAKQALSAAMQSQLSLSYEQFQSRWVDQLEERSKRS
;
A
#
# COMPACT_ATOMS: atom_id res chain seq x y z
N MET A 1 -40.52 -7.79 31.04
CA MET A 1 -40.44 -8.90 30.08
C MET A 1 -40.35 -8.32 28.68
N TYR A 2 -39.16 -7.99 28.22
CA TYR A 2 -38.88 -7.67 26.85
C TYR A 2 -37.43 -8.09 26.55
N ARG A 3 -37.26 -9.37 26.22
CA ARG A 3 -36.07 -9.84 25.52
C ARG A 3 -36.23 -9.42 24.05
N ARG A 4 -35.76 -8.26 23.68
CA ARG A 4 -35.54 -7.93 22.26
C ARG A 4 -34.28 -8.65 21.81
N ASN A 5 -34.42 -9.44 20.77
CA ASN A 5 -33.39 -10.24 20.16
C ASN A 5 -32.21 -9.35 19.71
N ILE A 6 -31.10 -9.48 20.38
CA ILE A 6 -29.78 -8.93 20.02
C ILE A 6 -29.28 -9.52 18.67
N SER A 7 -29.91 -10.63 18.23
CA SER A 7 -29.56 -11.34 17.00
C SER A 7 -29.67 -10.52 15.71
N HIS A 8 -30.48 -9.46 15.68
CA HIS A 8 -30.62 -8.60 14.48
C HIS A 8 -29.55 -7.50 14.37
N ILE A 9 -28.82 -7.20 15.45
CA ILE A 9 -27.73 -6.23 15.47
C ILE A 9 -26.38 -6.93 15.21
N LEU A 10 -26.24 -8.20 15.57
CA LEU A 10 -25.01 -8.98 15.41
C LEU A 10 -24.78 -9.47 13.97
N PHE A 11 -25.82 -9.59 13.15
CA PHE A 11 -25.72 -10.17 11.81
C PHE A 11 -24.94 -9.29 10.81
N PRO A 12 -25.05 -7.96 10.79
CA PRO A 12 -24.30 -7.11 9.86
C PRO A 12 -22.82 -6.99 10.21
N VAL A 13 -22.44 -7.20 11.47
CA VAL A 13 -21.09 -6.91 11.98
C VAL A 13 -20.14 -8.09 11.83
N ALA A 14 -20.68 -9.30 11.91
CA ALA A 14 -19.92 -10.52 11.65
C ALA A 14 -19.26 -10.49 10.25
N CYS A 15 -19.82 -9.73 9.32
CA CYS A 15 -19.41 -9.66 7.94
C CYS A 15 -18.12 -8.88 7.66
N LEU A 16 -17.73 -7.97 8.54
CA LEU A 16 -16.56 -7.10 8.35
C LEU A 16 -15.24 -7.70 8.89
N ILE A 17 -15.30 -8.69 9.78
CA ILE A 17 -14.11 -9.31 10.41
C ILE A 17 -13.31 -10.20 9.43
N GLY A 18 -13.91 -10.68 8.32
CA GLY A 18 -13.28 -11.57 7.35
C GLY A 18 -12.10 -11.00 6.59
N LEU A 19 -12.11 -9.72 6.34
CA LEU A 19 -11.07 -9.00 5.60
C LEU A 19 -9.69 -9.13 6.24
N PHE A 20 -9.64 -9.26 7.54
CA PHE A 20 -8.40 -9.16 8.30
C PHE A 20 -7.72 -10.51 8.57
N VAL A 21 -8.48 -11.59 8.75
CA VAL A 21 -7.90 -12.93 9.00
C VAL A 21 -7.09 -13.40 7.79
N VAL A 22 -7.52 -13.08 6.57
CA VAL A 22 -6.79 -13.40 5.35
C VAL A 22 -5.47 -12.63 5.26
N TYR A 23 -5.49 -11.33 5.59
CA TYR A 23 -4.28 -10.52 5.65
C TYR A 23 -3.28 -11.02 6.71
N GLN A 24 -3.73 -11.36 7.92
CA GLN A 24 -2.87 -11.86 9.00
C GLN A 24 -2.36 -13.29 8.76
N ALA A 25 -3.16 -14.17 8.16
CA ALA A 25 -2.72 -15.53 7.84
C ALA A 25 -1.62 -15.54 6.77
N TRP A 26 -1.58 -14.51 5.92
CA TRP A 26 -0.66 -14.43 4.79
C TRP A 26 0.52 -13.48 4.99
N PHE A 27 0.46 -12.55 5.97
CA PHE A 27 1.45 -11.49 6.14
C PHE A 27 2.11 -11.42 7.52
N LYS A 28 1.87 -12.40 8.42
CA LYS A 28 2.65 -12.43 9.68
C LYS A 28 4.09 -12.84 9.40
N PRO A 29 5.09 -11.98 9.68
CA PRO A 29 6.38 -12.48 10.08
C PRO A 29 6.19 -13.26 11.39
N THR A 30 6.66 -14.49 11.43
CA THR A 30 6.69 -15.33 12.64
C THR A 30 7.58 -14.67 13.70
N TYR A 31 7.01 -13.78 14.51
CA TYR A 31 7.61 -13.44 15.78
C TYR A 31 7.21 -14.53 16.79
N LEU A 32 8.20 -15.30 17.19
CA LEU A 32 8.12 -16.22 18.30
C LEU A 32 7.53 -15.50 19.53
N SER A 33 6.40 -15.99 20.03
CA SER A 33 5.84 -15.56 21.30
C SER A 33 6.80 -15.95 22.41
N THR A 34 7.47 -14.99 23.02
CA THR A 34 8.04 -15.15 24.35
C THR A 34 7.03 -14.63 25.35
N THR A 35 6.39 -15.55 26.06
CA THR A 35 5.66 -15.27 27.29
C THR A 35 6.55 -14.49 28.26
N PRO A 36 6.10 -13.39 28.87
CA PRO A 36 6.87 -12.73 29.91
C PRO A 36 6.91 -13.60 31.16
N PRO A 37 8.06 -13.76 31.82
CA PRO A 37 8.13 -14.40 33.11
C PRO A 37 7.54 -13.50 34.21
N ALA A 38 6.93 -14.12 35.21
CA ALA A 38 6.38 -13.48 36.41
C ALA A 38 7.45 -12.68 37.19
N PRO A 39 7.05 -11.63 37.94
CA PRO A 39 7.99 -10.74 38.62
C PRO A 39 8.65 -11.47 39.81
N ALA A 40 9.98 -11.52 39.79
CA ALA A 40 10.79 -11.90 40.93
C ALA A 40 11.15 -10.67 41.75
N GLN A 41 11.13 -10.84 43.09
CA GLN A 41 11.49 -9.83 44.09
C GLN A 41 12.99 -9.49 44.09
N PRO A 42 13.39 -8.37 44.71
CA PRO A 42 14.71 -7.82 44.54
C PRO A 42 15.72 -8.44 45.50
N ASP A 43 16.91 -8.72 45.00
CA ASP A 43 18.12 -8.84 45.82
C ASP A 43 19.26 -8.00 45.29
N VAL A 44 20.10 -7.59 46.20
CA VAL A 44 20.94 -6.42 46.34
C VAL A 44 22.36 -6.66 45.80
N ILE A 45 22.92 -5.64 45.11
CA ILE A 45 24.31 -5.17 44.97
C ILE A 45 25.36 -6.13 44.39
N ALA A 46 25.97 -5.70 43.26
CA ALA A 46 27.41 -5.40 43.15
C ALA A 46 27.68 -4.64 41.82
N GLU A 47 28.42 -3.53 41.97
CA GLU A 47 29.04 -2.77 40.90
C GLU A 47 30.06 -3.63 40.13
N ASP A 48 30.02 -3.59 38.81
CA ASP A 48 31.28 -3.45 38.05
C ASP A 48 31.03 -2.84 36.66
N SER A 49 31.80 -1.81 36.39
CA SER A 49 31.74 -0.96 35.22
C SER A 49 32.47 -1.62 34.06
N GLN A 50 31.75 -1.95 32.97
CA GLN A 50 32.36 -1.99 31.64
C GLN A 50 31.34 -1.51 30.58
N ALA A 51 31.78 -0.53 29.80
CA ALA A 51 31.08 0.12 28.73
C ALA A 51 30.65 -0.88 27.66
N VAL A 52 29.33 -0.98 27.43
CA VAL A 52 28.71 -1.69 26.31
C VAL A 52 28.53 -0.71 25.17
N PRO A 53 29.01 -1.01 23.95
CA PRO A 53 28.79 -0.16 22.78
C PRO A 53 27.31 -0.18 22.38
N PRO A 54 26.80 0.89 21.73
CA PRO A 54 25.37 1.01 21.41
C PRO A 54 24.95 -0.06 20.39
N ASN A 55 23.89 -0.77 20.72
CA ASN A 55 23.29 -1.83 19.94
C ASN A 55 22.73 -1.26 18.62
N ARG A 56 23.45 -1.49 17.52
CA ARG A 56 22.93 -1.42 16.17
C ARG A 56 22.24 -2.74 15.87
N HIS A 57 20.95 -2.76 15.79
CA HIS A 57 20.17 -3.66 14.94
C HIS A 57 18.71 -3.20 14.92
N GLN A 58 18.45 -2.20 14.06
CA GLN A 58 17.17 -2.10 13.40
C GLN A 58 17.43 -2.49 11.94
N ASP A 59 17.54 -3.78 11.68
CA ASP A 59 17.47 -4.33 10.34
C ASP A 59 16.00 -4.29 9.89
N GLY A 60 15.59 -3.15 9.38
CA GLY A 60 14.47 -3.06 8.47
C GLY A 60 14.88 -3.73 7.16
N SER A 61 14.70 -5.05 7.05
CA SER A 61 14.81 -5.72 5.76
C SER A 61 13.81 -5.10 4.80
N PRO A 62 14.25 -4.57 3.64
CA PRO A 62 13.34 -4.00 2.67
C PRO A 62 12.46 -5.10 2.09
N GLY A 63 11.14 -4.87 2.03
CA GLY A 63 10.22 -5.75 1.33
C GLY A 63 10.59 -5.89 -0.16
N PRO A 64 10.13 -6.93 -0.86
CA PRO A 64 10.38 -7.11 -2.28
C PRO A 64 9.77 -5.93 -3.04
N GLY A 65 10.63 -5.11 -3.65
CA GLY A 65 10.27 -3.84 -4.29
C GLY A 65 10.82 -2.60 -3.59
N SER A 66 11.59 -2.75 -2.49
CA SER A 66 12.25 -1.60 -1.89
C SER A 66 13.31 -1.04 -2.84
N LYS A 67 13.32 0.28 -2.96
CA LYS A 67 14.29 1.05 -3.74
C LYS A 67 15.72 0.54 -3.54
N GLN A 68 16.31 0.00 -4.57
CA GLN A 68 17.74 -0.23 -4.64
C GLN A 68 18.33 0.54 -5.82
N THR A 69 18.16 1.88 -5.79
CA THR A 69 18.93 2.72 -6.69
C THR A 69 20.40 2.56 -6.35
N ARG A 70 21.22 2.31 -7.36
CA ARG A 70 22.63 1.95 -7.19
C ARG A 70 23.52 3.06 -7.69
N LEU A 71 24.37 3.57 -6.80
CA LEU A 71 25.51 4.40 -7.20
C LEU A 71 26.43 3.60 -8.12
N ILE A 72 26.94 4.27 -9.13
CA ILE A 72 28.00 3.73 -9.98
C ILE A 72 29.33 4.32 -9.49
N ASP A 73 30.36 3.50 -9.44
CA ASP A 73 31.69 3.97 -9.05
C ASP A 73 32.16 5.07 -10.00
N SER A 74 32.41 6.24 -9.43
CA SER A 74 32.89 7.45 -10.14
C SER A 74 34.35 7.81 -9.79
N SER A 75 35.04 6.92 -9.07
CA SER A 75 36.40 7.20 -8.60
C SER A 75 37.45 7.30 -9.73
N VAL A 76 37.20 6.60 -10.85
CA VAL A 76 38.11 6.62 -12.01
C VAL A 76 37.64 7.64 -13.01
N VAL A 77 38.18 8.86 -12.91
CA VAL A 77 37.90 9.94 -13.86
C VAL A 77 38.69 9.73 -15.14
N PRO A 78 38.07 9.85 -16.33
CA PRO A 78 38.80 9.74 -17.62
C PRO A 78 39.90 10.76 -17.73
N GLN A 79 41.08 10.34 -18.21
CA GLN A 79 42.22 11.19 -18.49
C GLN A 79 42.01 11.97 -19.80
N THR A 80 41.08 12.91 -19.77
CA THR A 80 40.77 13.83 -20.87
C THR A 80 41.34 15.21 -20.61
N VAL A 81 41.36 16.09 -21.63
CA VAL A 81 41.76 17.50 -21.48
C VAL A 81 40.93 18.24 -20.42
N HIS A 82 39.76 17.69 -20.05
CA HIS A 82 38.83 18.28 -19.10
C HIS A 82 38.71 17.50 -17.79
N HIS A 83 39.72 16.70 -17.46
CA HIS A 83 39.77 15.84 -16.27
C HIS A 83 39.41 16.58 -14.96
N GLU A 84 40.03 17.74 -14.72
CA GLU A 84 39.81 18.57 -13.54
C GLU A 84 38.33 19.05 -13.39
N LEU A 85 37.68 19.36 -14.51
CA LEU A 85 36.27 19.76 -14.49
C LEU A 85 35.37 18.59 -14.11
N LEU A 86 35.62 17.41 -14.66
CA LEU A 86 34.86 16.20 -14.36
C LEU A 86 35.07 15.77 -12.88
N GLU A 87 36.29 15.88 -12.35
CA GLU A 87 36.56 15.69 -10.91
C GLU A 87 35.79 16.67 -10.04
N THR A 88 35.82 17.94 -10.41
CA THR A 88 35.07 18.97 -9.68
C THR A 88 33.58 18.64 -9.60
N ILE A 89 32.97 18.19 -10.71
CA ILE A 89 31.55 17.82 -10.75
C ILE A 89 31.28 16.59 -9.87
N ARG A 90 32.11 15.55 -9.93
CA ARG A 90 32.02 14.40 -9.05
C ARG A 90 32.02 14.83 -7.58
N ASP A 91 33.01 15.64 -7.19
CA ASP A 91 33.18 16.11 -5.82
C ASP A 91 31.98 16.93 -5.31
N GLU A 92 31.36 17.74 -6.19
CA GLU A 92 30.11 18.46 -5.86
C GLU A 92 28.95 17.51 -5.61
N ILE A 93 28.81 16.45 -6.40
CA ILE A 93 27.77 15.42 -6.21
C ILE A 93 28.00 14.70 -4.87
N GLU A 94 29.24 14.30 -4.56
CA GLU A 94 29.58 13.58 -3.33
C GLU A 94 29.39 14.45 -2.08
N ARG A 95 29.66 15.75 -2.16
CA ARG A 95 29.43 16.72 -1.07
C ARG A 95 27.93 17.11 -0.92
N GLY A 96 27.06 16.70 -1.84
CA GLY A 96 25.64 17.05 -1.82
C GLY A 96 25.32 18.44 -2.37
N ASN A 97 26.26 19.09 -3.06
CA ASN A 97 26.07 20.39 -3.70
C ASN A 97 25.33 20.23 -5.05
N LEU A 98 24.14 19.60 -5.02
CA LEU A 98 23.46 19.07 -6.19
C LEU A 98 23.12 20.11 -7.26
N LYS A 99 22.71 21.33 -6.84
CA LYS A 99 22.42 22.43 -7.79
C LYS A 99 23.67 22.89 -8.55
N ALA A 100 24.81 22.98 -7.86
CA ALA A 100 26.07 23.38 -8.46
C ALA A 100 26.57 22.30 -9.44
N ALA A 101 26.48 21.04 -9.06
CA ALA A 101 26.82 19.91 -9.91
C ALA A 101 25.95 19.86 -11.18
N GLU A 102 24.62 20.00 -11.02
CA GLU A 102 23.68 20.01 -12.14
C GLU A 102 23.96 21.15 -13.12
N SER A 103 24.16 22.38 -12.61
CA SER A 103 24.50 23.53 -13.47
C SER A 103 25.78 23.26 -14.28
N LYS A 104 26.83 22.76 -13.62
CA LYS A 104 28.10 22.43 -14.32
C LYS A 104 27.90 21.33 -15.38
N LEU A 105 27.07 20.32 -15.11
CA LEU A 105 26.75 19.25 -16.05
C LEU A 105 25.94 19.75 -17.27
N VAL A 106 25.03 20.69 -17.05
CA VAL A 106 24.21 21.30 -18.12
C VAL A 106 25.07 22.23 -18.99
N ASP A 107 25.97 22.99 -18.37
CA ASP A 107 26.82 23.99 -19.04
C ASP A 107 28.11 23.40 -19.63
N LEU A 108 28.24 22.04 -19.67
CA LEU A 108 29.40 21.40 -20.25
C LEU A 108 29.59 21.78 -21.72
N PRO A 109 30.84 22.14 -22.16
CA PRO A 109 31.15 22.37 -23.55
C PRO A 109 30.83 21.14 -24.43
N THR A 110 30.31 21.39 -25.64
CA THR A 110 29.94 20.33 -26.60
C THR A 110 31.11 19.39 -26.91
N VAL A 111 32.34 19.87 -26.89
CA VAL A 111 33.56 19.06 -27.09
C VAL A 111 33.70 17.96 -26.04
N ILE A 112 33.19 18.16 -24.79
CA ILE A 112 33.19 17.15 -23.76
C ILE A 112 31.98 16.22 -23.93
N VAL A 113 30.84 16.79 -24.23
CA VAL A 113 29.58 16.05 -24.43
C VAL A 113 29.69 15.08 -25.60
N ASP A 114 30.41 15.45 -26.64
CA ASP A 114 30.60 14.63 -27.85
C ASP A 114 31.84 13.72 -27.78
N ASP A 115 32.69 13.87 -26.75
CA ASP A 115 33.84 13.00 -26.55
C ASP A 115 33.40 11.57 -26.16
N SER A 116 33.67 10.63 -27.04
CA SER A 116 33.32 9.21 -26.85
C SER A 116 33.96 8.58 -25.61
N ALA A 117 35.11 9.09 -25.16
CA ALA A 117 35.75 8.62 -23.93
C ALA A 117 35.14 9.21 -22.66
N ALA A 118 34.59 10.41 -22.74
CA ALA A 118 33.92 11.07 -21.61
C ALA A 118 32.46 10.63 -21.45
N ARG A 119 31.77 10.26 -22.53
CA ARG A 119 30.32 9.91 -22.52
C ARG A 119 29.95 8.87 -21.45
N PRO A 120 30.63 7.71 -21.31
CA PRO A 120 30.28 6.74 -20.26
C PRO A 120 30.40 7.34 -18.84
N TYR A 121 31.39 8.19 -18.62
CA TYR A 121 31.57 8.85 -17.34
C TYR A 121 30.52 9.94 -17.07
N LEU A 122 30.08 10.67 -18.11
CA LEU A 122 28.95 11.61 -18.00
C LEU A 122 27.65 10.87 -17.61
N SER A 123 27.46 9.67 -18.16
CA SER A 123 26.34 8.80 -17.74
C SER A 123 26.41 8.50 -16.24
N VAL A 124 27.60 8.16 -15.71
CA VAL A 124 27.83 7.89 -14.29
C VAL A 124 27.54 9.13 -13.43
N LEU A 125 28.04 10.29 -13.81
CA LEU A 125 27.84 11.54 -13.06
C LEU A 125 26.35 11.91 -12.98
N TRP A 126 25.64 11.87 -14.11
CA TRP A 126 24.19 12.12 -14.14
C TRP A 126 23.39 11.10 -13.33
N ASN A 127 23.77 9.81 -13.38
CA ASN A 127 23.16 8.77 -12.58
C ASN A 127 23.33 9.05 -11.07
N ASN A 128 24.57 9.35 -10.65
CA ASN A 128 24.85 9.58 -9.26
C ASN A 128 24.20 10.87 -8.72
N LEU A 129 24.12 11.91 -9.56
CA LEU A 129 23.34 13.11 -9.27
C LEU A 129 21.85 12.76 -9.03
N GLY A 130 21.25 11.95 -9.92
CA GLY A 130 19.86 11.51 -9.79
C GLY A 130 19.59 10.78 -8.48
N ILE A 131 20.50 9.90 -8.06
CA ILE A 131 20.37 9.17 -6.78
C ILE A 131 20.43 10.14 -5.60
N GLN A 132 21.34 11.10 -5.60
CA GLN A 132 21.42 12.10 -4.54
C GLN A 132 20.17 13.00 -4.51
N GLN A 133 19.65 13.42 -5.68
CA GLN A 133 18.39 14.18 -5.76
C GLN A 133 17.22 13.39 -5.18
N GLU A 134 17.13 12.09 -5.48
CA GLU A 134 16.10 11.21 -4.93
C GLU A 134 16.16 11.10 -3.41
N LYS A 135 17.37 10.96 -2.85
CA LYS A 135 17.61 10.90 -1.41
C LYS A 135 17.05 12.11 -0.66
N TYR A 136 17.07 13.28 -1.28
CA TYR A 136 16.54 14.53 -0.70
C TYR A 136 15.08 14.82 -1.12
N GLY A 137 14.36 13.82 -1.62
CA GLY A 137 12.93 13.93 -1.94
C GLY A 137 12.61 14.51 -3.33
N GLY A 138 13.62 14.67 -4.18
CA GLY A 138 13.47 15.22 -5.53
C GLY A 138 13.24 14.16 -6.61
N THR A 139 12.28 13.23 -6.44
CA THR A 139 12.07 12.12 -7.41
C THR A 139 11.82 12.59 -8.83
N ALA A 140 11.09 13.69 -9.04
CA ALA A 140 10.90 14.26 -10.38
C ALA A 140 12.21 14.80 -10.99
N ALA A 141 13.08 15.41 -10.18
CA ALA A 141 14.40 15.85 -10.61
C ALA A 141 15.32 14.66 -10.92
N SER A 142 15.25 13.58 -10.11
CA SER A 142 16.04 12.38 -10.35
C SER A 142 15.71 11.70 -11.68
N ILE A 143 14.44 11.67 -12.10
CA ILE A 143 14.04 11.17 -13.41
C ILE A 143 14.76 11.92 -14.54
N ASN A 144 14.83 13.25 -14.46
CA ASN A 144 15.51 14.04 -15.48
C ASN A 144 17.01 13.71 -15.53
N ALA A 145 17.64 13.55 -14.37
CA ALA A 145 19.04 13.16 -14.28
C ALA A 145 19.28 11.74 -14.84
N PHE A 146 18.42 10.76 -14.51
CA PHE A 146 18.52 9.40 -15.07
C PHE A 146 18.26 9.37 -16.59
N LYS A 147 17.32 10.16 -17.11
CA LYS A 147 17.11 10.34 -18.57
C LYS A 147 18.36 10.88 -19.23
N LYS A 148 19.01 11.87 -18.63
CA LYS A 148 20.29 12.39 -19.12
C LYS A 148 21.38 11.32 -19.09
N ALA A 149 21.50 10.57 -17.99
CA ALA A 149 22.42 9.45 -17.89
C ALA A 149 22.20 8.42 -19.01
N ALA A 150 20.96 8.00 -19.23
CA ALA A 150 20.57 7.07 -20.29
C ALA A 150 20.85 7.60 -21.69
N SER A 151 20.81 8.94 -21.92
CA SER A 151 21.16 9.53 -23.21
C SER A 151 22.67 9.45 -23.55
N PHE A 152 23.51 9.30 -22.52
CA PHE A 152 24.95 9.09 -22.69
C PHE A 152 25.31 7.61 -22.81
N ASP A 153 24.61 6.73 -22.08
CA ASP A 153 24.80 5.27 -22.15
C ASP A 153 23.47 4.54 -21.95
N ALA A 154 22.75 4.34 -23.05
CA ALA A 154 21.44 3.69 -23.05
C ALA A 154 21.51 2.18 -22.72
N LYS A 155 22.70 1.56 -22.79
CA LYS A 155 22.91 0.13 -22.53
C LYS A 155 23.42 -0.14 -21.11
N ASN A 156 23.58 0.86 -20.28
CA ASN A 156 23.99 0.67 -18.89
C ASN A 156 22.81 0.13 -18.06
N PRO A 157 22.87 -1.14 -17.59
CA PRO A 157 21.74 -1.75 -16.87
C PRO A 157 21.43 -1.03 -15.56
N VAL A 158 22.43 -0.49 -14.85
CA VAL A 158 22.23 0.21 -13.59
C VAL A 158 21.47 1.52 -13.81
N VAL A 159 21.83 2.28 -14.86
CA VAL A 159 21.14 3.52 -15.21
C VAL A 159 19.67 3.26 -15.57
N GLN A 160 19.42 2.23 -16.39
CA GLN A 160 18.06 1.87 -16.80
C GLN A 160 17.22 1.35 -15.64
N LEU A 161 17.83 0.58 -14.72
CA LEU A 161 17.15 0.14 -13.48
C LEU A 161 16.78 1.31 -12.58
N ASN A 162 17.71 2.26 -12.38
CA ASN A 162 17.43 3.45 -11.56
C ASN A 162 16.32 4.31 -12.17
N LEU A 163 16.33 4.49 -13.48
CA LEU A 163 15.27 5.19 -14.20
C LEU A 163 13.92 4.47 -14.05
N ALA A 164 13.91 3.14 -14.20
CA ALA A 164 12.72 2.33 -14.04
C ALA A 164 12.15 2.42 -12.62
N HIS A 165 13.01 2.36 -11.60
CA HIS A 165 12.58 2.54 -10.20
C HIS A 165 11.95 3.92 -9.98
N ALA A 166 12.53 4.98 -10.53
CA ALA A 166 11.99 6.32 -10.41
C ALA A 166 10.64 6.48 -11.14
N TYR A 167 10.49 5.88 -12.32
CA TYR A 167 9.21 5.82 -13.03
C TYR A 167 8.15 5.07 -12.24
N TRP A 168 8.50 3.92 -11.68
CA TRP A 168 7.58 3.10 -10.89
C TRP A 168 7.07 3.83 -9.65
N GLU A 169 7.95 4.54 -8.94
CA GLU A 169 7.57 5.33 -7.77
C GLU A 169 6.57 6.46 -8.08
N LEU A 170 6.74 7.13 -9.20
CA LEU A 170 5.86 8.22 -9.63
C LEU A 170 4.68 7.75 -10.49
N ARG A 171 4.56 6.45 -10.76
CA ARG A 171 3.57 5.93 -11.72
C ARG A 171 3.66 6.66 -13.07
N ASP A 172 4.89 6.90 -13.54
CA ASP A 172 5.15 7.64 -14.77
C ASP A 172 4.68 6.82 -15.98
N PRO A 173 3.91 7.43 -16.93
CA PRO A 173 3.41 6.73 -18.13
C PRO A 173 4.53 6.24 -19.05
N ALA A 174 5.76 6.73 -18.91
CA ALA A 174 6.91 6.23 -19.66
C ALA A 174 7.33 4.81 -19.26
N MET A 175 6.81 4.27 -18.15
CA MET A 175 7.02 2.88 -17.73
C MET A 175 6.10 1.96 -18.54
N THR A 176 6.41 1.78 -19.81
CA THR A 176 5.66 0.93 -20.72
C THR A 176 6.07 -0.53 -20.64
N GLN A 177 5.23 -1.43 -21.15
CA GLN A 177 5.56 -2.86 -21.28
C GLN A 177 6.86 -3.03 -22.08
N GLU A 178 6.98 -2.38 -23.23
CA GLU A 178 8.17 -2.46 -24.09
C GLU A 178 9.45 -2.04 -23.35
N PHE A 179 9.39 -0.96 -22.58
CA PHE A 179 10.52 -0.51 -21.76
C PHE A 179 10.92 -1.56 -20.72
N LEU A 180 9.96 -2.17 -20.03
CA LEU A 180 10.20 -3.20 -19.02
C LEU A 180 10.73 -4.50 -19.63
N GLU A 181 10.24 -4.90 -20.80
CA GLU A 181 10.74 -6.07 -21.53
C GLU A 181 12.19 -5.86 -21.97
N GLN A 182 12.51 -4.69 -22.51
CA GLN A 182 13.90 -4.31 -22.86
C GLN A 182 14.80 -4.31 -21.62
N LEU A 183 14.29 -3.82 -20.50
CA LEU A 183 15.04 -3.82 -19.24
C LEU A 183 15.28 -5.25 -18.72
N ALA A 184 14.31 -6.14 -18.83
CA ALA A 184 14.47 -7.56 -18.46
C ALA A 184 15.56 -8.25 -19.30
N VAL A 185 15.67 -7.89 -20.59
CA VAL A 185 16.76 -8.40 -21.44
C VAL A 185 18.11 -7.79 -21.07
N LEU A 186 18.13 -6.51 -20.73
CA LEU A 186 19.37 -5.79 -20.38
C LEU A 186 19.91 -6.18 -19.01
N ALA A 187 19.03 -6.48 -18.07
CA ALA A 187 19.34 -6.84 -16.68
C ALA A 187 18.72 -8.20 -16.30
N PRO A 188 19.13 -9.31 -16.93
CA PRO A 188 18.44 -10.60 -16.86
C PRO A 188 18.47 -11.26 -15.47
N ASN A 189 19.36 -10.82 -14.57
CA ASN A 189 19.49 -11.37 -13.22
C ASN A 189 18.80 -10.49 -12.15
N GLU A 190 18.13 -9.43 -12.56
CA GLU A 190 17.43 -8.52 -11.64
C GLU A 190 15.95 -8.90 -11.54
N PRO A 191 15.41 -9.07 -10.33
CA PRO A 191 13.99 -9.44 -10.16
C PRO A 191 13.03 -8.28 -10.49
N PHE A 192 13.49 -7.03 -10.35
CA PHE A 192 12.63 -5.85 -10.46
C PHE A 192 11.90 -5.72 -11.81
N PRO A 193 12.53 -5.89 -12.98
CA PRO A 193 11.81 -5.80 -14.26
C PRO A 193 10.65 -6.78 -14.36
N HIS A 194 10.84 -8.00 -13.84
CA HIS A 194 9.81 -9.02 -13.82
C HIS A 194 8.70 -8.71 -12.80
N LEU A 195 9.03 -8.14 -11.64
CA LEU A 195 8.02 -7.67 -10.68
C LEU A 195 7.15 -6.55 -11.27
N ALA A 196 7.78 -5.60 -11.95
CA ALA A 196 7.08 -4.49 -12.60
C ALA A 196 6.20 -4.97 -13.77
N LEU A 197 6.67 -5.95 -14.57
CA LEU A 197 5.87 -6.59 -15.61
C LEU A 197 4.69 -7.38 -15.00
N ALA A 198 4.90 -8.09 -13.91
CA ALA A 198 3.83 -8.79 -13.22
C ALA A 198 2.73 -7.82 -12.75
N GLU A 199 3.09 -6.70 -12.14
CA GLU A 199 2.14 -5.63 -11.77
C GLU A 199 1.43 -5.08 -13.02
N PHE A 200 2.17 -4.79 -14.08
CA PHE A 200 1.62 -4.29 -15.34
C PHE A 200 0.56 -5.24 -15.93
N PHE A 201 0.81 -6.55 -15.91
CA PHE A 201 -0.14 -7.57 -16.39
C PHE A 201 -1.31 -7.79 -15.43
N GLN A 202 -1.08 -7.74 -14.10
CA GLN A 202 -2.16 -7.80 -13.10
C GLN A 202 -3.15 -6.64 -13.27
N GLU A 203 -2.65 -5.42 -13.49
CA GLU A 203 -3.50 -4.24 -13.74
C GLU A 203 -4.37 -4.35 -14.98
N ARG A 204 -4.01 -5.24 -15.91
CA ARG A 204 -4.74 -5.54 -17.15
C ARG A 204 -5.53 -6.84 -17.08
N ASP A 205 -5.59 -7.43 -15.90
CA ASP A 205 -6.27 -8.69 -15.65
C ASP A 205 -5.70 -9.88 -16.48
N GLN A 206 -4.44 -9.77 -16.88
CA GLN A 206 -3.69 -10.80 -17.60
C GLN A 206 -2.90 -11.65 -16.59
N LEU A 207 -3.63 -12.47 -15.83
CA LEU A 207 -3.08 -13.17 -14.66
C LEU A 207 -2.06 -14.24 -15.04
N GLY A 208 -2.19 -14.87 -16.22
CA GLY A 208 -1.24 -15.87 -16.70
C GLY A 208 0.14 -15.28 -16.94
N GLU A 209 0.20 -14.15 -17.65
CA GLU A 209 1.43 -13.42 -17.90
C GLU A 209 2.02 -12.88 -16.59
N ALA A 210 1.17 -12.35 -15.71
CA ALA A 210 1.59 -11.86 -14.41
C ALA A 210 2.26 -12.98 -13.58
N ALA A 211 1.65 -14.18 -13.53
CA ALA A 211 2.21 -15.32 -12.82
C ALA A 211 3.54 -15.79 -13.41
N ASN A 212 3.67 -15.80 -14.75
CA ASN A 212 4.91 -16.15 -15.42
C ASN A 212 6.05 -15.19 -15.05
N HIS A 213 5.77 -13.89 -15.00
CA HIS A 213 6.76 -12.91 -14.57
C HIS A 213 7.07 -12.98 -13.07
N LEU A 214 6.11 -13.31 -12.22
CA LEU A 214 6.38 -13.60 -10.80
C LEU A 214 7.32 -14.77 -10.61
N ASP A 215 7.16 -15.85 -11.40
CA ASP A 215 8.07 -17.00 -11.35
C ASP A 215 9.49 -16.62 -11.79
N GLN A 216 9.64 -15.77 -12.80
CA GLN A 216 10.94 -15.22 -13.18
C GLN A 216 11.53 -14.37 -12.05
N ALA A 217 10.72 -13.52 -11.42
CA ALA A 217 11.16 -12.73 -10.27
C ALA A 217 11.62 -13.61 -9.10
N VAL A 218 10.92 -14.72 -8.83
CA VAL A 218 11.34 -15.72 -7.82
C VAL A 218 12.70 -16.31 -8.16
N ALA A 219 12.94 -16.64 -9.43
CA ALA A 219 14.21 -17.23 -9.87
C ALA A 219 15.40 -16.28 -9.65
N HIS A 220 15.17 -14.98 -9.71
CA HIS A 220 16.19 -13.93 -9.58
C HIS A 220 16.18 -13.21 -8.22
N ALA A 221 15.30 -13.57 -7.29
CA ALA A 221 15.11 -12.90 -5.99
C ALA A 221 16.28 -13.02 -5.00
N GLY A 222 17.44 -13.49 -5.45
CA GLY A 222 18.60 -13.66 -4.57
C GLY A 222 18.41 -14.80 -3.57
N LYS A 223 19.19 -14.76 -2.47
CA LYS A 223 19.22 -15.84 -1.47
C LYS A 223 18.39 -15.57 -0.21
N ASP A 224 17.63 -14.46 -0.19
CA ASP A 224 16.77 -14.16 0.96
C ASP A 224 15.55 -15.10 0.98
N PRO A 225 15.46 -16.04 1.96
CA PRO A 225 14.36 -16.99 2.01
C PRO A 225 13.00 -16.34 2.22
N ALA A 226 12.94 -15.21 2.92
CA ALA A 226 11.69 -14.50 3.21
C ALA A 226 11.14 -13.87 1.93
N VAL A 227 11.99 -13.21 1.14
CA VAL A 227 11.63 -12.65 -0.17
C VAL A 227 11.18 -13.75 -1.13
N GLN A 228 11.93 -14.84 -1.23
CA GLN A 228 11.54 -15.97 -2.08
C GLN A 228 10.22 -16.61 -1.67
N SER A 229 10.00 -16.79 -0.35
CA SER A 229 8.75 -17.36 0.16
C SER A 229 7.57 -16.46 -0.16
N TYR A 230 7.72 -15.14 0.06
CA TYR A 230 6.69 -14.15 -0.27
C TYR A 230 6.32 -14.19 -1.76
N LEU A 231 7.32 -14.11 -2.65
CA LEU A 231 7.06 -14.09 -4.11
C LEU A 231 6.41 -15.39 -4.59
N ARG A 232 6.81 -16.56 -4.06
CA ARG A 232 6.15 -17.83 -4.37
C ARG A 232 4.68 -17.84 -3.93
N THR A 233 4.40 -17.30 -2.76
CA THR A 233 3.03 -17.18 -2.24
C THR A 233 2.18 -16.31 -3.15
N VAL A 234 2.70 -15.15 -3.57
CA VAL A 234 2.02 -14.25 -4.51
C VAL A 234 1.80 -14.92 -5.86
N SER A 235 2.83 -15.57 -6.43
CA SER A 235 2.71 -16.31 -7.71
C SER A 235 1.66 -17.42 -7.62
N ALA A 236 1.67 -18.22 -6.55
CA ALA A 236 0.67 -19.28 -6.35
C ALA A 236 -0.75 -18.71 -6.23
N LYS A 237 -0.92 -17.56 -5.57
CA LYS A 237 -2.21 -16.88 -5.46
C LYS A 237 -2.70 -16.39 -6.83
N VAL A 238 -1.85 -15.73 -7.61
CA VAL A 238 -2.19 -15.23 -8.95
C VAL A 238 -2.64 -16.39 -9.86
N ARG A 239 -1.88 -17.52 -9.88
CA ARG A 239 -2.26 -18.72 -10.64
C ARG A 239 -3.55 -19.36 -10.16
N GLY A 240 -3.75 -19.42 -8.84
CA GLY A 240 -5.00 -19.93 -8.26
C GLY A 240 -6.21 -19.10 -8.68
N THR A 241 -6.06 -17.78 -8.70
CA THR A 241 -7.10 -16.85 -9.15
C THR A 241 -7.37 -17.00 -10.64
N GLU A 242 -6.33 -17.02 -11.49
CA GLU A 242 -6.46 -17.27 -12.92
C GLU A 242 -7.32 -18.51 -13.19
N LYS A 243 -6.95 -19.63 -12.58
CA LYS A 243 -7.66 -20.89 -12.74
C LYS A 243 -9.11 -20.84 -12.24
N SER A 244 -9.37 -20.14 -11.14
CA SER A 244 -10.74 -20.01 -10.59
C SER A 244 -11.63 -19.12 -11.44
N GLU A 245 -11.05 -18.17 -12.16
CA GLU A 245 -11.76 -17.21 -12.99
C GLU A 245 -11.83 -17.57 -14.48
N GLU A 246 -11.17 -18.65 -14.92
CA GLU A 246 -11.06 -19.06 -16.33
C GLU A 246 -12.41 -19.20 -17.04
N ARG A 247 -13.46 -19.57 -16.29
CA ARG A 247 -14.83 -19.79 -16.83
C ARG A 247 -15.76 -18.61 -16.60
N LEU A 248 -15.33 -17.57 -15.91
CA LEU A 248 -16.17 -16.44 -15.61
C LEU A 248 -16.36 -15.56 -16.85
N ILE A 249 -17.58 -15.05 -17.00
CA ILE A 249 -17.92 -14.07 -18.02
C ILE A 249 -17.61 -12.68 -17.47
N SER A 250 -17.04 -11.81 -18.31
CA SER A 250 -16.74 -10.41 -17.96
C SER A 250 -17.73 -9.42 -18.57
N ARG A 251 -18.11 -8.40 -17.83
CA ARG A 251 -18.85 -7.21 -18.28
C ARG A 251 -18.16 -5.96 -17.78
N ASN A 252 -18.01 -4.98 -18.64
CA ASN A 252 -17.25 -3.77 -18.37
C ASN A 252 -18.15 -2.55 -18.32
N SER A 253 -17.83 -1.61 -17.45
CA SER A 253 -18.25 -0.21 -17.50
C SER A 253 -17.03 0.68 -17.77
N MET A 254 -17.13 1.98 -17.43
CA MET A 254 -16.04 2.91 -17.62
C MET A 254 -14.88 2.63 -16.63
N HIS A 255 -15.20 2.28 -15.37
CA HIS A 255 -14.23 2.16 -14.30
C HIS A 255 -14.14 0.75 -13.69
N PHE A 256 -15.05 -0.16 -14.06
CA PHE A 256 -15.13 -1.49 -13.45
C PHE A 256 -15.25 -2.60 -14.48
N THR A 257 -14.68 -3.76 -14.13
CA THR A 257 -14.91 -5.04 -14.81
C THR A 257 -15.55 -6.00 -13.82
N VAL A 258 -16.77 -6.44 -14.08
CA VAL A 258 -17.43 -7.46 -13.27
C VAL A 258 -17.29 -8.83 -13.92
N LYS A 259 -16.75 -9.78 -13.16
CA LYS A 259 -16.63 -11.20 -13.54
C LYS A 259 -17.63 -12.04 -12.76
N PHE A 260 -18.35 -12.92 -13.44
CA PHE A 260 -19.39 -13.74 -12.83
C PHE A 260 -19.60 -15.05 -13.60
N ASP A 261 -20.20 -16.04 -12.93
CA ASP A 261 -20.59 -17.29 -13.58
C ASP A 261 -21.78 -17.01 -14.54
N GLY A 262 -21.64 -17.40 -15.79
CA GLY A 262 -22.64 -17.16 -16.82
C GLY A 262 -23.96 -17.94 -16.63
N GLU A 263 -23.97 -18.94 -15.75
CA GLU A 263 -25.19 -19.68 -15.36
C GLU A 263 -25.94 -18.99 -14.21
N ALA A 264 -25.28 -18.03 -13.50
CA ALA A 264 -25.91 -17.22 -12.48
C ALA A 264 -26.87 -16.17 -13.05
N ASP A 265 -27.65 -15.53 -12.19
CA ASP A 265 -28.59 -14.48 -12.59
C ASP A 265 -27.87 -13.38 -13.40
N GLN A 266 -28.19 -13.34 -14.72
CA GLN A 266 -27.57 -12.44 -15.68
C GLN A 266 -27.90 -10.95 -15.44
N THR A 267 -28.70 -10.60 -14.46
CA THR A 267 -29.07 -9.21 -14.15
C THR A 267 -28.21 -8.61 -13.04
N ILE A 268 -27.57 -9.42 -12.19
CA ILE A 268 -26.81 -8.96 -11.04
C ILE A 268 -25.62 -8.08 -11.43
N TRP A 269 -24.91 -8.41 -12.49
CA TRP A 269 -23.75 -7.65 -12.92
C TRP A 269 -24.09 -6.20 -13.27
N ALA A 270 -25.27 -5.97 -13.86
CA ALA A 270 -25.73 -4.62 -14.22
C ALA A 270 -25.98 -3.77 -12.98
N THR A 271 -26.65 -4.34 -11.97
CA THR A 271 -26.87 -3.69 -10.67
C THR A 271 -25.56 -3.41 -9.95
N VAL A 272 -24.60 -4.34 -9.99
CA VAL A 272 -23.26 -4.15 -9.38
C VAL A 272 -22.52 -3.00 -10.06
N LEU A 273 -22.52 -2.94 -11.40
CA LEU A 273 -21.88 -1.85 -12.16
C LEU A 273 -22.55 -0.50 -11.87
N GLU A 274 -23.89 -0.45 -11.83
CA GLU A 274 -24.63 0.77 -11.49
C GLU A 274 -24.21 1.31 -10.12
N ILE A 275 -24.24 0.47 -9.08
CA ILE A 275 -23.86 0.85 -7.70
C ILE A 275 -22.40 1.33 -7.63
N LEU A 276 -21.50 0.65 -8.32
CA LEU A 276 -20.08 0.98 -8.28
C LEU A 276 -19.74 2.26 -9.05
N GLU A 277 -20.39 2.51 -10.21
CA GLU A 277 -20.21 3.76 -10.94
C GLU A 277 -20.76 4.97 -10.17
N GLU A 278 -21.89 4.81 -9.46
CA GLU A 278 -22.39 5.82 -8.53
C GLU A 278 -21.41 6.05 -7.38
N ALA A 279 -20.89 4.96 -6.78
CA ALA A 279 -19.89 5.02 -5.71
C ALA A 279 -18.59 5.71 -6.17
N TYR A 280 -18.13 5.41 -7.38
CA TYR A 280 -16.95 6.04 -7.97
C TYR A 280 -17.11 7.56 -8.03
N GLY A 281 -18.24 8.05 -8.54
CA GLY A 281 -18.52 9.49 -8.60
C GLY A 281 -18.62 10.14 -7.22
N GLU A 282 -19.45 9.58 -6.35
CA GLU A 282 -19.74 10.17 -5.03
C GLU A 282 -18.56 10.08 -4.06
N ILE A 283 -17.99 8.89 -3.92
CA ILE A 283 -16.87 8.65 -2.98
C ILE A 283 -15.62 9.31 -3.51
N GLY A 284 -15.34 9.22 -4.81
CA GLY A 284 -14.22 9.91 -5.45
C GLY A 284 -14.26 11.42 -5.22
N GLN A 285 -15.44 12.03 -5.35
CA GLN A 285 -15.65 13.46 -5.08
C GLN A 285 -15.45 13.79 -3.58
N LYS A 286 -16.01 12.98 -2.67
CA LYS A 286 -15.85 13.18 -1.22
C LYS A 286 -14.41 13.06 -0.78
N PHE A 287 -13.70 12.08 -1.31
CA PHE A 287 -12.30 11.84 -0.98
C PHE A 287 -11.34 12.72 -1.78
N GLY A 288 -11.78 13.31 -2.92
CA GLY A 288 -10.92 14.14 -3.79
C GLY A 288 -9.90 13.33 -4.59
N TYR A 289 -10.19 12.06 -4.89
CA TYR A 289 -9.35 11.19 -5.71
C TYR A 289 -10.22 10.19 -6.49
N PHE A 290 -9.83 9.96 -7.73
CA PHE A 290 -10.48 9.00 -8.63
C PHE A 290 -9.45 7.98 -9.09
N PRO A 291 -9.68 6.66 -8.86
CA PRO A 291 -8.82 5.62 -9.39
C PRO A 291 -8.70 5.72 -10.91
N SER A 292 -7.47 5.63 -11.41
CA SER A 292 -7.22 5.72 -12.86
C SER A 292 -7.27 4.36 -13.56
N LYS A 293 -7.26 3.27 -12.79
CA LYS A 293 -7.26 1.90 -13.28
C LYS A 293 -8.65 1.29 -13.16
N THR A 294 -8.98 0.40 -14.09
CA THR A 294 -10.21 -0.39 -13.99
C THR A 294 -10.11 -1.34 -12.80
N ILE A 295 -11.12 -1.33 -11.94
CA ILE A 295 -11.21 -2.20 -10.77
C ILE A 295 -11.98 -3.46 -11.14
N VAL A 296 -11.37 -4.62 -10.89
CA VAL A 296 -12.02 -5.92 -11.12
C VAL A 296 -12.86 -6.31 -9.93
N VAL A 297 -14.11 -6.71 -10.17
CA VAL A 297 -15.07 -7.19 -9.18
C VAL A 297 -15.49 -8.60 -9.54
N VAL A 298 -15.25 -9.56 -8.65
CA VAL A 298 -15.57 -10.96 -8.88
C VAL A 298 -16.77 -11.38 -8.06
N LEU A 299 -17.82 -11.82 -8.73
CA LEU A 299 -19.02 -12.32 -8.08
C LEU A 299 -18.92 -13.85 -7.93
N HIS A 300 -18.93 -14.31 -6.70
CA HIS A 300 -18.84 -15.71 -6.35
C HIS A 300 -20.20 -16.28 -5.96
N ALA A 301 -20.43 -17.56 -6.21
CA ALA A 301 -21.48 -18.26 -5.49
C ALA A 301 -21.09 -18.33 -4.00
N LYS A 302 -22.06 -18.23 -3.09
CA LYS A 302 -21.82 -18.26 -1.64
C LYS A 302 -21.04 -19.49 -1.19
N SER A 303 -21.26 -20.64 -1.83
CA SER A 303 -20.55 -21.89 -1.56
C SER A 303 -19.07 -21.88 -1.97
N THR A 304 -18.67 -21.06 -2.92
CA THR A 304 -17.29 -21.00 -3.44
C THR A 304 -16.54 -19.76 -2.95
N PHE A 305 -17.23 -18.75 -2.43
CA PHE A 305 -16.63 -17.49 -1.99
C PHE A 305 -15.49 -17.71 -0.98
N GLN A 306 -15.73 -18.53 0.04
CA GLN A 306 -14.72 -18.82 1.07
C GLN A 306 -13.51 -19.57 0.55
N SER A 307 -13.75 -20.60 -0.29
CA SER A 307 -12.65 -21.39 -0.87
C SER A 307 -11.82 -20.58 -1.86
N ALA A 308 -12.44 -19.62 -2.55
CA ALA A 308 -11.78 -18.74 -3.50
C ALA A 308 -11.00 -17.59 -2.82
N THR A 309 -11.52 -17.07 -1.72
CA THR A 309 -10.97 -15.88 -1.04
C THR A 309 -10.22 -16.21 0.24
N GLY A 310 -10.46 -17.38 0.85
CA GLY A 310 -9.98 -17.73 2.18
C GLY A 310 -10.69 -16.94 3.30
N SER A 311 -11.77 -16.22 2.97
CA SER A 311 -12.52 -15.41 3.94
C SER A 311 -13.37 -16.27 4.87
N PRO A 312 -13.69 -15.80 6.09
CA PRO A 312 -14.61 -16.50 6.99
C PRO A 312 -16.03 -16.62 6.44
N MET A 313 -16.81 -17.55 7.00
CA MET A 313 -18.20 -17.84 6.59
C MET A 313 -19.16 -16.66 6.62
N TRP A 314 -18.81 -15.64 7.36
CA TRP A 314 -19.62 -14.47 7.65
C TRP A 314 -19.17 -13.20 6.90
N ALA A 315 -18.12 -13.28 6.06
CA ALA A 315 -17.68 -12.13 5.27
C ALA A 315 -18.69 -11.80 4.16
N ASP A 316 -19.15 -10.57 4.13
CA ASP A 316 -20.08 -10.03 3.13
C ASP A 316 -19.40 -9.67 1.81
N GLY A 317 -18.12 -9.29 1.86
CA GLY A 317 -17.27 -8.92 0.75
C GLY A 317 -15.81 -9.01 1.14
N LEU A 318 -14.93 -8.76 0.19
CA LEU A 318 -13.49 -8.73 0.41
C LEU A 318 -12.80 -7.92 -0.68
N PHE A 319 -12.04 -6.90 -0.29
CA PHE A 319 -11.02 -6.34 -1.15
C PHE A 319 -9.72 -7.13 -0.98
N ASP A 320 -9.21 -7.69 -2.08
CA ASP A 320 -7.91 -8.38 -2.12
C ASP A 320 -6.79 -7.40 -2.45
N PRO A 321 -5.94 -7.01 -1.49
CA PRO A 321 -4.88 -6.04 -1.73
C PRO A 321 -3.71 -6.58 -2.57
N VAL A 322 -3.58 -7.91 -2.73
CA VAL A 322 -2.54 -8.52 -3.56
C VAL A 322 -2.88 -8.38 -5.04
N LEU A 323 -4.16 -8.57 -5.37
CA LEU A 323 -4.65 -8.55 -6.75
C LEU A 323 -5.38 -7.25 -7.11
N GLY A 324 -5.66 -6.38 -6.12
CA GLY A 324 -6.41 -5.13 -6.33
C GLY A 324 -7.86 -5.35 -6.75
N ARG A 325 -8.52 -6.42 -6.24
CA ARG A 325 -9.87 -6.84 -6.66
C ARG A 325 -10.86 -6.84 -5.52
N ILE A 326 -12.13 -6.61 -5.87
CA ILE A 326 -13.27 -6.77 -4.96
C ILE A 326 -13.88 -8.14 -5.21
N HIS A 327 -14.14 -8.91 -4.16
CA HIS A 327 -14.83 -10.18 -4.21
C HIS A 327 -16.13 -10.09 -3.41
N VAL A 328 -17.25 -10.51 -4.00
CA VAL A 328 -18.58 -10.47 -3.37
C VAL A 328 -19.29 -11.80 -3.56
N PRO A 329 -19.92 -12.39 -2.50
CA PRO A 329 -20.78 -13.56 -2.66
C PRO A 329 -22.09 -13.14 -3.33
N ALA A 330 -22.31 -13.58 -4.57
CA ALA A 330 -23.41 -13.13 -5.41
C ALA A 330 -24.76 -13.77 -5.05
N GLN A 331 -24.78 -14.87 -4.29
CA GLN A 331 -26.03 -15.57 -3.95
C GLN A 331 -26.89 -14.70 -3.06
N ASP A 332 -28.15 -14.51 -3.47
CA ASP A 332 -29.17 -13.67 -2.81
C ASP A 332 -28.88 -12.15 -2.84
N ALA A 333 -27.82 -11.71 -3.53
CA ALA A 333 -27.41 -10.30 -3.57
C ALA A 333 -28.47 -9.37 -4.20
N LEU A 334 -29.31 -9.87 -5.11
CA LEU A 334 -30.42 -9.09 -5.69
C LEU A 334 -31.62 -8.99 -4.76
N ALA A 335 -31.79 -9.92 -3.83
CA ALA A 335 -32.88 -9.90 -2.85
C ALA A 335 -32.71 -8.75 -1.83
N ASP A 336 -31.48 -8.30 -1.58
CA ASP A 336 -31.18 -7.20 -0.68
C ASP A 336 -30.22 -6.18 -1.33
N ARG A 337 -30.79 -5.28 -2.15
CA ARG A 337 -30.04 -4.20 -2.80
C ARG A 337 -29.37 -3.27 -1.75
N VAL A 338 -29.96 -3.09 -0.58
CA VAL A 338 -29.40 -2.22 0.48
C VAL A 338 -28.11 -2.83 0.99
N TRP A 339 -28.11 -4.13 1.31
CA TRP A 339 -26.93 -4.86 1.69
C TRP A 339 -25.84 -4.81 0.61
N LEU A 340 -26.20 -5.12 -0.64
CA LEU A 340 -25.28 -5.12 -1.77
C LEU A 340 -24.62 -3.74 -1.98
N THR A 341 -25.43 -2.67 -1.91
CA THR A 341 -24.94 -1.29 -2.04
C THR A 341 -23.94 -0.97 -0.93
N ARG A 342 -24.26 -1.34 0.31
CA ARG A 342 -23.38 -1.13 1.46
C ARG A 342 -22.04 -1.83 1.28
N VAL A 343 -22.05 -3.12 0.95
CA VAL A 343 -20.84 -3.92 0.77
C VAL A 343 -19.98 -3.38 -0.37
N LEU A 344 -20.57 -3.17 -1.56
CA LEU A 344 -19.82 -2.69 -2.72
C LEU A 344 -19.19 -1.31 -2.49
N ARG A 345 -19.90 -0.39 -1.85
CA ARG A 345 -19.37 0.94 -1.53
C ARG A 345 -18.23 0.87 -0.51
N HIS A 346 -18.34 -0.01 0.49
CA HIS A 346 -17.30 -0.24 1.50
C HIS A 346 -16.02 -0.80 0.84
N GLU A 347 -16.14 -1.88 0.08
CA GLU A 347 -15.01 -2.50 -0.61
C GLU A 347 -14.38 -1.57 -1.66
N PHE A 348 -15.19 -0.72 -2.30
CA PHE A 348 -14.67 0.29 -3.21
C PHE A 348 -13.77 1.32 -2.52
N VAL A 349 -14.07 1.71 -1.27
CA VAL A 349 -13.16 2.60 -0.53
C VAL A 349 -11.80 1.94 -0.32
N HIS A 350 -11.75 0.65 0.03
CA HIS A 350 -10.48 -0.07 0.14
C HIS A 350 -9.72 -0.11 -1.18
N ALA A 351 -10.43 -0.35 -2.30
CA ALA A 351 -9.83 -0.30 -3.64
C ALA A 351 -9.28 1.09 -3.99
N LEU A 352 -10.01 2.16 -3.66
CA LEU A 352 -9.59 3.55 -3.85
C LEU A 352 -8.34 3.89 -3.03
N LEU A 353 -8.31 3.51 -1.75
CA LEU A 353 -7.16 3.71 -0.89
C LEU A 353 -5.94 2.93 -1.39
N HIS A 354 -6.15 1.69 -1.84
CA HIS A 354 -5.10 0.87 -2.42
C HIS A 354 -4.54 1.47 -3.71
N ASP A 355 -5.38 1.95 -4.63
CA ASP A 355 -4.93 2.59 -5.87
C ASP A 355 -4.14 3.88 -5.59
N ARG A 356 -4.60 4.70 -4.64
CA ARG A 356 -3.95 5.97 -4.27
C ARG A 356 -2.62 5.78 -3.55
N PHE A 357 -2.55 4.83 -2.62
CA PHE A 357 -1.42 4.68 -1.71
C PHE A 357 -0.58 3.43 -2.02
N GLY A 358 -1.06 2.52 -2.87
CA GLY A 358 -0.39 1.30 -3.29
C GLY A 358 -0.18 0.33 -2.12
N PRO A 359 0.81 -0.59 -2.21
CA PRO A 359 1.15 -1.51 -1.13
C PRO A 359 1.54 -0.80 0.18
N ALA A 360 1.93 0.48 0.11
CA ALA A 360 2.12 1.33 1.29
C ALA A 360 0.80 1.63 2.03
N GLY A 361 -0.35 1.38 1.42
CA GLY A 361 -1.64 1.37 2.10
C GLY A 361 -1.71 0.38 3.26
N SER A 362 -0.83 -0.65 3.27
CA SER A 362 -0.64 -1.54 4.43
C SER A 362 -0.04 -0.83 5.66
N ALA A 363 0.49 0.38 5.50
CA ALA A 363 0.94 1.21 6.62
C ALA A 363 -0.19 2.05 7.24
N ILE A 364 -1.39 2.05 6.64
CA ILE A 364 -2.56 2.72 7.22
C ILE A 364 -3.04 1.86 8.39
N PRO A 365 -3.14 2.40 9.62
CA PRO A 365 -3.68 1.66 10.75
C PRO A 365 -5.08 1.13 10.46
N THR A 366 -5.39 -0.07 10.95
CA THR A 366 -6.68 -0.72 10.64
C THR A 366 -7.87 0.14 11.03
N TRP A 367 -7.85 0.77 12.21
CA TRP A 367 -8.94 1.66 12.61
C TRP A 367 -9.16 2.84 11.64
N LEU A 368 -8.07 3.37 11.07
CA LEU A 368 -8.17 4.47 10.10
C LEU A 368 -8.67 3.97 8.74
N ASN A 369 -8.23 2.81 8.30
CA ASN A 369 -8.64 2.20 7.04
C ASN A 369 -10.13 1.82 7.07
N GLU A 370 -10.56 1.07 8.10
CA GLU A 370 -11.95 0.64 8.25
C GLU A 370 -12.88 1.82 8.54
N GLY A 371 -12.44 2.76 9.39
CA GLY A 371 -13.21 3.97 9.68
C GLY A 371 -13.43 4.83 8.44
N LEU A 372 -12.44 4.96 7.55
CA LEU A 372 -12.61 5.63 6.25
C LEU A 372 -13.54 4.86 5.33
N ALA A 373 -13.46 3.53 5.30
CA ALA A 373 -14.36 2.71 4.50
C ALA A 373 -15.81 2.91 4.92
N MET A 374 -16.10 2.92 6.21
CA MET A 374 -17.45 3.17 6.74
C MET A 374 -17.90 4.61 6.50
N GLU A 375 -17.09 5.61 6.81
CA GLU A 375 -17.49 7.03 6.70
C GLU A 375 -17.73 7.45 5.24
N LEU A 376 -16.87 7.03 4.32
CA LEU A 376 -16.99 7.40 2.90
C LEU A 376 -18.09 6.62 2.18
N SER A 377 -18.31 5.35 2.53
CA SER A 377 -19.41 4.55 1.98
C SER A 377 -20.78 5.03 2.43
N GLY A 378 -20.83 5.78 3.53
CA GLY A 378 -22.07 6.26 4.14
C GLY A 378 -22.67 5.24 5.12
N ASP A 379 -21.90 4.23 5.51
CA ASP A 379 -22.29 3.21 6.50
C ASP A 379 -22.16 3.80 7.92
N ARG A 380 -23.17 4.56 8.33
CA ARG A 380 -23.18 5.24 9.63
C ARG A 380 -23.82 4.35 10.68
N TRP A 381 -23.06 4.04 11.70
CA TRP A 381 -23.53 3.28 12.85
C TRP A 381 -23.69 4.23 14.03
N SER A 382 -24.94 4.40 14.46
CA SER A 382 -25.30 5.35 15.54
C SER A 382 -25.19 4.77 16.95
N ASP A 383 -24.73 3.52 17.09
CA ASP A 383 -24.92 2.76 18.34
C ASP A 383 -23.77 2.92 19.35
N LEU A 384 -22.66 3.60 19.01
CA LEU A 384 -21.56 3.80 19.95
C LEU A 384 -22.00 4.62 21.18
N ASP A 385 -22.82 5.65 20.98
CA ASP A 385 -23.35 6.46 22.08
C ASP A 385 -24.23 5.61 23.03
N GLN A 386 -24.97 4.63 22.49
CA GLN A 386 -25.76 3.68 23.30
C GLN A 386 -24.89 2.70 24.07
N LEU A 387 -23.82 2.18 23.46
CA LEU A 387 -22.87 1.30 24.11
C LEU A 387 -22.14 2.02 25.26
N MET A 388 -21.75 3.27 25.05
CA MET A 388 -21.16 4.11 26.09
C MET A 388 -22.09 4.29 27.29
N LYS A 389 -23.39 4.52 27.06
CA LYS A 389 -24.41 4.60 28.13
C LYS A 389 -24.60 3.30 28.89
N GLN A 390 -24.31 2.17 28.25
CA GLN A 390 -24.35 0.85 28.88
C GLN A 390 -23.07 0.50 29.67
N GLY A 391 -22.12 1.46 29.75
CA GLY A 391 -20.86 1.29 30.48
C GLY A 391 -19.79 0.53 29.70
N PHE A 392 -19.89 0.51 28.37
CA PHE A 392 -18.85 -0.07 27.53
C PHE A 392 -17.55 0.75 27.62
N THR A 393 -16.42 0.05 27.75
CA THR A 393 -15.10 0.68 27.77
C THR A 393 -14.51 0.67 26.36
N LEU A 394 -14.11 1.85 25.89
CA LEU A 394 -13.47 2.00 24.58
C LEU A 394 -12.11 1.29 24.52
N ILE A 395 -11.82 0.73 23.36
CA ILE A 395 -10.51 0.14 23.06
C ILE A 395 -9.57 1.29 22.65
N PRO A 396 -8.37 1.42 23.23
CA PRO A 396 -7.43 2.44 22.78
C PRO A 396 -7.12 2.31 21.28
N LEU A 397 -7.16 3.42 20.52
CA LEU A 397 -6.90 3.41 19.08
C LEU A 397 -5.53 2.79 18.73
N THR A 398 -4.54 2.92 19.61
CA THR A 398 -3.24 2.26 19.49
C THR A 398 -3.33 0.73 19.47
N ALA A 399 -4.31 0.15 20.17
CA ALA A 399 -4.59 -1.29 20.14
C ALA A 399 -5.37 -1.72 18.88
N LEU A 400 -6.00 -0.77 18.19
CA LEU A 400 -6.75 -0.95 16.94
C LEU A 400 -5.91 -0.66 15.68
N GLU A 401 -4.62 -0.35 15.81
CA GLU A 401 -3.71 -0.13 14.67
C GLU A 401 -3.40 -1.42 13.91
N GLY A 402 -3.20 -2.50 14.66
CA GLY A 402 -2.93 -3.82 14.12
C GLY A 402 -4.19 -4.56 13.74
N GLY A 403 -4.01 -5.82 13.43
CA GLY A 403 -5.09 -6.66 13.01
C GLY A 403 -6.13 -7.06 14.05
N TRP A 404 -7.39 -7.07 13.63
CA TRP A 404 -8.52 -7.40 14.47
C TRP A 404 -8.90 -8.90 14.50
N GLY A 405 -8.18 -9.75 13.76
CA GLY A 405 -8.47 -11.20 13.71
C GLY A 405 -8.39 -11.96 15.04
N GLY A 406 -7.83 -11.34 16.08
CA GLY A 406 -7.81 -11.87 17.45
C GLY A 406 -8.91 -11.33 18.36
N LEU A 407 -9.74 -10.38 17.87
CA LEU A 407 -10.86 -9.85 18.66
C LEU A 407 -12.02 -10.85 18.72
N SER A 408 -12.73 -10.87 19.84
CA SER A 408 -14.03 -11.56 19.90
C SER A 408 -15.05 -10.85 19.01
N GLY A 409 -16.13 -11.53 18.62
CA GLY A 409 -17.16 -10.92 17.76
C GLY A 409 -17.70 -9.59 18.32
N ASP A 410 -17.97 -9.53 19.62
CA ASP A 410 -18.46 -8.30 20.28
C ASP A 410 -17.39 -7.19 20.29
N ALA A 411 -16.11 -7.54 20.54
CA ALA A 411 -15.02 -6.58 20.52
C ALA A 411 -14.76 -6.04 19.10
N ALA A 412 -14.94 -6.87 18.07
CA ALA A 412 -14.84 -6.43 16.70
C ALA A 412 -15.94 -5.41 16.34
N VAL A 413 -17.19 -5.65 16.76
CA VAL A 413 -18.29 -4.67 16.61
C VAL A 413 -17.89 -3.32 17.19
N VAL A 414 -17.39 -3.32 18.42
CA VAL A 414 -16.96 -2.09 19.09
C VAL A 414 -15.82 -1.44 18.31
N ALA A 415 -14.83 -2.20 17.85
CA ALA A 415 -13.70 -1.68 17.07
C ALA A 415 -14.15 -0.96 15.79
N TYR A 416 -15.12 -1.51 15.06
CA TYR A 416 -15.71 -0.85 13.88
C TYR A 416 -16.44 0.44 14.22
N LEU A 417 -17.26 0.43 15.28
CA LEU A 417 -17.97 1.61 15.76
C LEU A 417 -17.01 2.72 16.20
N GLU A 418 -15.96 2.35 16.93
CA GLU A 418 -14.92 3.28 17.37
C GLU A 418 -14.13 3.83 16.19
N ALA A 419 -13.73 2.98 15.24
CA ALA A 419 -13.02 3.38 14.04
C ALA A 419 -13.82 4.39 13.20
N ASN A 420 -15.10 4.11 12.96
CA ASN A 420 -15.98 5.03 12.26
C ASN A 420 -16.13 6.36 13.01
N SER A 421 -16.38 6.31 14.32
CA SER A 421 -16.54 7.49 15.15
C SER A 421 -15.26 8.34 15.23
N ALA A 422 -14.08 7.70 15.35
CA ALA A 422 -12.80 8.40 15.39
C ALA A 422 -12.46 9.06 14.04
N VAL A 423 -12.75 8.39 12.92
CA VAL A 423 -12.56 8.95 11.58
C VAL A 423 -13.57 10.06 11.30
N HIS A 424 -14.82 9.90 11.71
CA HIS A 424 -15.83 10.97 11.61
C HIS A 424 -15.35 12.21 12.37
N TYR A 425 -14.88 12.05 13.62
CA TYR A 425 -14.29 13.14 14.40
C TYR A 425 -13.09 13.78 13.70
N LEU A 426 -12.18 12.96 13.15
CA LEU A 426 -11.01 13.43 12.42
C LEU A 426 -11.40 14.31 11.22
N ILE A 427 -12.38 13.88 10.44
CA ILE A 427 -12.86 14.61 9.27
C ILE A 427 -13.63 15.87 9.66
N ASP A 428 -14.49 15.78 10.67
CA ASP A 428 -15.28 16.93 11.17
C ASP A 428 -14.39 18.06 11.70
N GLN A 429 -13.37 17.71 12.49
CA GLN A 429 -12.49 18.70 13.14
C GLN A 429 -11.40 19.26 12.23
N PHE A 430 -10.86 18.46 11.30
CA PHE A 430 -9.67 18.84 10.53
C PHE A 430 -9.90 18.87 9.03
N GLY A 431 -11.02 18.34 8.56
CA GLY A 431 -11.38 18.25 7.14
C GLY A 431 -10.67 17.12 6.39
N MET A 432 -11.26 16.70 5.28
CA MET A 432 -10.75 15.62 4.44
C MET A 432 -9.33 15.90 3.90
N TYR A 433 -9.00 17.15 3.62
CA TYR A 433 -7.66 17.51 3.13
C TYR A 433 -6.57 17.10 4.14
N ARG A 434 -6.78 17.33 5.44
CA ARG A 434 -5.81 16.93 6.47
C ARG A 434 -5.69 15.41 6.61
N VAL A 435 -6.79 14.69 6.39
CA VAL A 435 -6.76 13.21 6.34
C VAL A 435 -5.89 12.73 5.16
N GLN A 436 -6.03 13.33 3.99
CA GLN A 436 -5.20 12.99 2.83
C GLN A 436 -3.72 13.27 3.07
N GLU A 437 -3.37 14.41 3.68
CA GLU A 437 -1.99 14.72 4.06
C GLU A 437 -1.45 13.69 5.08
N LEU A 438 -2.26 13.32 6.08
CA LEU A 438 -1.91 12.27 7.04
C LEU A 438 -1.58 10.95 6.33
N LEU A 439 -2.44 10.51 5.41
CA LEU A 439 -2.23 9.31 4.63
C LEU A 439 -0.99 9.40 3.71
N ALA A 440 -0.70 10.58 3.15
CA ALA A 440 0.51 10.81 2.35
C ALA A 440 1.79 10.65 3.19
N HIS A 441 1.77 11.12 4.44
CA HIS A 441 2.88 10.91 5.37
C HIS A 441 3.06 9.43 5.74
N LEU A 442 1.96 8.68 5.93
CA LEU A 442 2.03 7.22 6.16
C LEU A 442 2.58 6.48 4.93
N LYS A 443 2.18 6.89 3.71
CA LYS A 443 2.79 6.38 2.46
C LYS A 443 4.30 6.61 2.42
N ALA A 444 4.77 7.74 2.93
CA ALA A 444 6.20 8.05 3.07
C ALA A 444 6.88 7.32 4.24
N LYS A 445 6.22 6.31 4.85
CA LYS A 445 6.70 5.48 5.97
C LYS A 445 6.97 6.28 7.27
N GLN A 446 6.32 7.41 7.45
CA GLN A 446 6.34 8.11 8.74
C GLN A 446 5.41 7.41 9.74
N ALA A 447 5.79 7.41 11.01
CA ALA A 447 4.93 6.90 12.08
C ALA A 447 3.66 7.76 12.19
N LEU A 448 2.51 7.12 12.48
CA LEU A 448 1.22 7.82 12.62
C LEU A 448 1.31 8.96 13.64
N SER A 449 1.96 8.75 14.79
CA SER A 449 2.14 9.78 15.82
C SER A 449 2.87 11.02 15.31
N ALA A 450 3.93 10.84 14.51
CA ALA A 450 4.68 11.93 13.89
C ALA A 450 3.85 12.64 12.81
N ALA A 451 3.10 11.89 12.01
CA ALA A 451 2.21 12.43 10.99
C ALA A 451 1.07 13.25 11.62
N MET A 452 0.45 12.77 12.69
CA MET A 452 -0.57 13.52 13.46
C MET A 452 -0.01 14.81 14.04
N GLN A 453 1.15 14.77 14.69
CA GLN A 453 1.80 15.96 15.23
C GLN A 453 2.06 17.02 14.14
N SER A 454 2.51 16.56 12.98
CA SER A 454 2.81 17.44 11.83
C SER A 454 1.55 18.04 11.20
N GLN A 455 0.49 17.23 10.99
CA GLN A 455 -0.68 17.64 10.20
C GLN A 455 -1.83 18.18 11.04
N LEU A 456 -1.97 17.71 12.28
CA LEU A 456 -3.07 18.08 13.17
C LEU A 456 -2.61 18.98 14.32
N SER A 457 -1.29 19.15 14.52
CA SER A 457 -0.69 19.85 15.67
C SER A 457 -1.11 19.22 17.02
N LEU A 458 -1.38 17.92 17.02
CA LEU A 458 -1.77 17.14 18.19
C LEU A 458 -0.91 15.89 18.30
N SER A 459 -0.59 15.48 19.52
CA SER A 459 -0.10 14.13 19.72
C SER A 459 -1.23 13.09 19.51
N TYR A 460 -0.87 11.85 19.33
CA TYR A 460 -1.85 10.76 19.15
C TYR A 460 -2.75 10.63 20.39
N GLU A 461 -2.16 10.73 21.58
CA GLU A 461 -2.88 10.68 22.85
C GLU A 461 -3.83 11.87 23.00
N GLN A 462 -3.41 13.08 22.59
CA GLN A 462 -4.26 14.27 22.60
C GLN A 462 -5.44 14.13 21.65
N PHE A 463 -5.21 13.56 20.46
CA PHE A 463 -6.28 13.27 19.51
C PHE A 463 -7.29 12.30 20.13
N GLN A 464 -6.83 11.16 20.66
CA GLN A 464 -7.70 10.18 21.30
C GLN A 464 -8.47 10.78 22.48
N SER A 465 -7.82 11.53 23.36
CA SER A 465 -8.50 12.17 24.50
C SER A 465 -9.62 13.10 24.05
N ARG A 466 -9.34 14.00 23.09
CA ARG A 466 -10.36 14.94 22.59
C ARG A 466 -11.54 14.24 21.90
N TRP A 467 -11.28 13.18 21.16
CA TRP A 467 -12.34 12.36 20.56
C TRP A 467 -13.21 11.70 21.64
N VAL A 468 -12.61 11.12 22.67
CA VAL A 468 -13.34 10.50 23.80
C VAL A 468 -14.16 11.54 24.56
N ASP A 469 -13.57 12.71 24.88
CA ASP A 469 -14.27 13.81 25.56
C ASP A 469 -15.53 14.24 24.77
N GLN A 470 -15.43 14.33 23.44
CA GLN A 470 -16.58 14.67 22.59
C GLN A 470 -17.65 13.57 22.61
N LEU A 471 -17.26 12.29 22.59
CA LEU A 471 -18.20 11.16 22.70
C LEU A 471 -18.96 11.20 24.02
N GLU A 472 -18.25 11.41 25.14
CA GLU A 472 -18.88 11.49 26.45
C GLU A 472 -19.86 12.67 26.55
N GLU A 473 -19.51 13.83 25.98
CA GLU A 473 -20.41 14.97 25.94
C GLU A 473 -21.68 14.68 25.13
N ARG A 474 -21.54 14.02 23.98
CA ARG A 474 -22.69 13.61 23.14
C ARG A 474 -23.58 12.63 23.87
N SER A 475 -22.98 11.64 24.51
CA SER A 475 -23.72 10.61 25.24
C SER A 475 -24.52 11.15 26.43
N LYS A 476 -24.06 12.27 27.03
CA LYS A 476 -24.77 12.98 28.12
C LYS A 476 -25.94 13.84 27.61
N ARG A 477 -25.91 14.28 26.35
CA ARG A 477 -26.95 15.14 25.74
C ARG A 477 -28.06 14.39 25.02
N SER A 478 -27.81 13.15 24.61
CA SER A 478 -28.76 12.25 23.94
C SER A 478 -29.44 11.32 24.96
#